data_3a6952ad0e222f5c13e8fa98da92a984
#
_entry.id   3a6952ad0e222f5c13e8fa98da92a984
#
_cell.length_a   1.000
_cell.length_b   1.000
_cell.length_c   1.000
_cell.angle_alpha   90.00
_cell.angle_beta   90.00
_cell.angle_gamma   90.00
#
_symmetry.space_group_name_H-M   'P 1'
#
loop_
_entity.id
_entity.type
_entity.pdbx_description
1 polymer ?
#
loop_
_entity_poly.entity_id
_entity_poly.type
_entity_poly.pdbx_seq_one_letter_code
_entity_poly.pdbx_strand_id
1 'polypeptide(L)'
;MKNTREMNDRIYQYCDLVQRLNDEYFDRMKFTHAPSDYVTVDYGRRYAKIVKVRRDYDADGKEVIRERDRSVHSFVDMGNGDILKGSWNAPVKNGVRGNIFSDDCGESVITEHGPKYLR
;
A
#
# COMPACT_ATOMS: atom_id res chain seq x y z
N MET A 1 7.89 17.17 13.64
CA MET A 1 7.86 16.74 12.23
C MET A 1 9.00 15.77 11.96
N LYS A 2 8.72 14.68 11.30
CA LYS A 2 9.77 13.70 10.98
C LYS A 2 10.67 14.22 9.87
N ASN A 3 11.94 13.81 9.90
CA ASN A 3 12.89 14.12 8.84
C ASN A 3 12.41 13.52 7.51
N THR A 4 12.52 14.28 6.43
CA THR A 4 12.06 13.86 5.10
C THR A 4 12.70 12.53 4.66
N ARG A 5 14.00 12.36 4.92
CA ARG A 5 14.70 11.12 4.58
C ARG A 5 14.18 9.93 5.38
N GLU A 6 13.99 10.10 6.68
CA GLU A 6 13.40 9.06 7.52
C GLU A 6 11.99 8.70 7.07
N MET A 7 11.19 9.70 6.74
CA MET A 7 9.83 9.51 6.24
C MET A 7 9.84 8.71 4.93
N ASN A 8 10.69 9.09 3.98
CA ASN A 8 10.80 8.37 2.71
C ASN A 8 11.25 6.93 2.91
N ASP A 9 12.24 6.70 3.76
CA ASP A 9 12.74 5.35 4.05
C ASP A 9 11.62 4.49 4.65
N ARG A 10 10.84 5.04 5.56
CA ARG A 10 9.72 4.31 6.17
C ARG A 10 8.58 4.05 5.18
N ILE A 11 8.31 4.99 4.29
CA ILE A 11 7.32 4.81 3.23
C ILE A 11 7.76 3.67 2.31
N TYR A 12 9.04 3.61 1.94
CA TYR A 12 9.58 2.50 1.15
C TYR A 12 9.40 1.16 1.87
N GLN A 13 9.76 1.10 3.15
CA GLN A 13 9.56 -0.11 3.95
C GLN A 13 8.10 -0.52 4.02
N TYR A 14 7.21 0.45 4.16
CA TYR A 14 5.78 0.21 4.19
C TYR A 14 5.27 -0.32 2.84
N CYS A 15 5.71 0.27 1.73
CA CYS A 15 5.37 -0.22 0.39
C CYS A 15 5.85 -1.65 0.17
N ASP A 16 7.08 -1.96 0.60
CA ASP A 16 7.63 -3.33 0.51
C ASP A 16 6.81 -4.30 1.35
N LEU A 17 6.38 -3.87 2.53
CA LEU A 17 5.52 -4.66 3.40
C LEU A 17 4.18 -4.96 2.73
N VAL A 18 3.53 -3.95 2.15
CA VAL A 18 2.25 -4.13 1.44
C VAL A 18 2.43 -5.04 0.23
N GLN A 19 3.54 -4.88 -0.51
CA GLN A 19 3.87 -5.76 -1.64
C GLN A 19 4.01 -7.21 -1.17
N ARG A 20 4.74 -7.44 -0.09
CA ARG A 20 4.92 -8.78 0.47
C ARG A 20 3.59 -9.41 0.87
N LEU A 21 2.74 -8.66 1.56
CA LEU A 21 1.42 -9.14 1.98
C LEU A 21 0.55 -9.50 0.77
N ASN A 22 0.62 -8.71 -0.28
CA ASN A 22 -0.11 -8.96 -1.51
C ASN A 22 0.42 -10.21 -2.24
N ASP A 23 1.75 -10.35 -2.32
CA ASP A 23 2.39 -11.53 -2.92
C ASP A 23 2.02 -12.80 -2.17
N GLU A 24 2.05 -12.76 -0.83
CA GLU A 24 1.66 -13.89 0.02
C GLU A 24 0.19 -14.25 -0.15
N TYR A 25 -0.66 -13.25 -0.32
CA TYR A 25 -2.09 -13.46 -0.55
C TYR A 25 -2.33 -14.21 -1.88
N PHE A 26 -1.70 -13.76 -2.97
CA PHE A 26 -1.81 -14.41 -4.28
C PHE A 26 -1.29 -15.86 -4.22
N ASP A 27 -0.20 -16.07 -3.51
CA ASP A 27 0.39 -17.40 -3.34
C ASP A 27 -0.53 -18.31 -2.51
N ARG A 28 -1.04 -17.79 -1.40
CA ARG A 28 -1.96 -18.53 -0.52
C ARG A 28 -3.25 -18.90 -1.24
N MET A 29 -3.79 -18.01 -2.05
CA MET A 29 -5.01 -18.23 -2.83
C MET A 29 -4.75 -19.03 -4.10
N LYS A 30 -3.49 -19.32 -4.42
CA LYS A 30 -3.06 -20.08 -5.60
C LYS A 30 -3.56 -19.49 -6.91
N PHE A 31 -3.56 -18.15 -7.00
CA PHE A 31 -3.87 -17.47 -8.25
C PHE A 31 -2.72 -17.67 -9.24
N THR A 32 -3.02 -18.27 -10.39
CA THR A 32 -2.03 -18.57 -11.42
C THR A 32 -2.27 -17.84 -12.73
N HIS A 33 -3.45 -17.22 -12.88
CA HIS A 33 -3.84 -16.54 -14.11
C HIS A 33 -3.21 -15.16 -14.27
N ALA A 34 -2.68 -14.60 -13.20
CA ALA A 34 -2.03 -13.29 -13.19
C ALA A 34 -0.99 -13.23 -12.07
N PRO A 35 0.05 -12.39 -12.22
CA PRO A 35 0.95 -12.09 -11.09
C PRO A 35 0.22 -11.27 -10.04
N SER A 36 0.80 -11.17 -8.85
CA SER A 36 0.26 -10.31 -7.80
C SER A 36 0.26 -8.85 -8.23
N ASP A 37 -0.56 -8.02 -7.58
CA ASP A 37 -0.60 -6.59 -7.89
C ASP A 37 0.74 -5.93 -7.59
N TYR A 38 1.08 -4.91 -8.36
CA TYR A 38 2.25 -4.08 -8.14
C TYR A 38 1.88 -2.95 -7.17
N VAL A 39 2.65 -2.81 -6.11
CA VAL A 39 2.41 -1.77 -5.10
C VAL A 39 3.34 -0.60 -5.35
N THR A 40 2.78 0.59 -5.43
CA THR A 40 3.54 1.82 -5.66
C THR A 40 2.96 2.95 -4.81
N VAL A 41 3.60 4.11 -4.86
CA VAL A 41 3.19 5.26 -4.08
C VAL A 41 3.01 6.48 -4.98
N ASP A 42 1.89 7.19 -4.80
CA ASP A 42 1.64 8.49 -5.41
C ASP A 42 1.80 9.54 -4.32
N TYR A 43 2.80 10.41 -4.45
CA TYR A 43 3.08 11.43 -3.46
C TYR A 43 2.22 12.67 -3.70
N GLY A 44 1.47 13.07 -2.68
CA GLY A 44 0.80 14.37 -2.63
C GLY A 44 1.58 15.32 -1.73
N ARG A 45 0.98 16.45 -1.38
CA ARG A 45 1.61 17.42 -0.49
C ARG A 45 1.73 16.93 0.94
N ARG A 46 0.67 16.34 1.46
CA ARG A 46 0.58 15.89 2.85
C ARG A 46 0.53 14.38 2.96
N TYR A 47 -0.12 13.73 2.02
CA TYR A 47 -0.39 12.31 2.08
C TYR A 47 0.32 11.59 0.95
N ALA A 48 0.94 10.45 1.28
CA ALA A 48 1.40 9.48 0.31
C ALA A 48 0.28 8.45 0.12
N LYS A 49 -0.20 8.30 -1.09
CA LYS A 49 -1.23 7.32 -1.44
C LYS A 49 -0.54 6.02 -1.83
N ILE A 50 -0.84 4.95 -1.11
CA ILE A 50 -0.28 3.63 -1.43
C ILE A 50 -1.26 2.94 -2.36
N VAL A 51 -0.81 2.64 -3.57
CA VAL A 51 -1.65 2.21 -4.68
C VAL A 51 -1.26 0.79 -5.10
N LYS A 52 -2.28 -0.03 -5.35
CA LYS A 52 -2.11 -1.35 -5.94
C LYS A 52 -2.49 -1.25 -7.41
N VAL A 53 -1.59 -1.63 -8.30
CA VAL A 53 -1.79 -1.61 -9.73
C VAL A 53 -1.85 -3.04 -10.21
N ARG A 54 -2.91 -3.39 -10.95
CA ARG A 54 -3.07 -4.74 -11.46
C ARG A 54 -1.97 -5.09 -12.44
N ARG A 55 -1.48 -6.32 -12.36
CA ARG A 55 -0.59 -6.92 -13.35
C ARG A 55 -1.29 -8.08 -14.04
N ASP A 56 -0.86 -8.34 -15.26
CA ASP A 56 -1.41 -9.42 -16.06
C ASP A 56 -0.26 -10.09 -16.83
N TYR A 57 -0.56 -11.21 -17.49
CA TYR A 57 0.35 -11.81 -18.47
C TYR A 57 -0.14 -11.45 -19.86
N ASP A 58 0.79 -11.05 -20.74
CA ASP A 58 0.47 -10.83 -22.14
C ASP A 58 0.41 -12.17 -22.91
N ALA A 59 0.19 -12.09 -24.23
CA ALA A 59 0.09 -13.28 -25.08
C ALA A 59 1.39 -14.13 -25.07
N ASP A 60 2.54 -13.51 -24.77
CA ASP A 60 3.83 -14.19 -24.69
C ASP A 60 4.17 -14.68 -23.28
N GLY A 61 3.27 -14.52 -22.33
CA GLY A 61 3.47 -14.90 -20.95
C GLY A 61 4.32 -13.94 -20.14
N LYS A 62 4.57 -12.74 -20.63
CA LYS A 62 5.31 -11.71 -19.91
C LYS A 62 4.40 -10.91 -19.02
N GLU A 63 4.93 -10.48 -17.87
CA GLU A 63 4.18 -9.62 -16.95
C GLU A 63 4.01 -8.22 -17.55
N VAL A 64 2.80 -7.71 -17.50
CA VAL A 64 2.46 -6.34 -17.91
C VAL A 64 1.68 -5.64 -16.81
N ILE A 65 1.93 -4.35 -16.62
CA ILE A 65 1.25 -3.52 -15.63
C ILE A 65 0.04 -2.87 -16.28
N ARG A 66 -1.13 -3.04 -15.67
CA ARG A 66 -2.39 -2.41 -16.11
C ARG A 66 -2.53 -1.04 -15.46
N GLU A 67 -1.90 -0.03 -16.05
CA GLU A 67 -1.77 1.32 -15.48
C GLU A 67 -3.10 1.98 -15.12
N ARG A 68 -4.18 1.60 -15.79
CA ARG A 68 -5.52 2.16 -15.54
C ARG A 68 -6.34 1.38 -14.52
N ASP A 69 -5.85 0.20 -14.12
CA ASP A 69 -6.55 -0.67 -13.18
C ASP A 69 -5.87 -0.57 -11.82
N ARG A 70 -6.22 0.47 -11.10
CA ARG A 70 -5.57 0.88 -9.86
C ARG A 70 -6.58 0.95 -8.72
N SER A 71 -6.13 0.59 -7.53
CA SER A 71 -6.92 0.73 -6.30
C SER A 71 -6.04 1.28 -5.20
N VAL A 72 -6.65 1.99 -4.24
CA VAL A 72 -5.92 2.52 -3.11
C VAL A 72 -5.88 1.47 -1.99
N HIS A 73 -4.70 1.24 -1.43
CA HIS A 73 -4.53 0.40 -0.25
C HIS A 73 -4.72 1.23 1.02
N SER A 74 -3.99 2.34 1.12
CA SER A 74 -4.00 3.19 2.30
C SER A 74 -3.35 4.53 1.98
N PHE A 75 -3.43 5.44 2.94
CA PHE A 75 -2.70 6.70 2.90
C PHE A 75 -1.75 6.77 4.09
N VAL A 76 -0.63 7.47 3.89
CA VAL A 76 0.32 7.78 4.96
C VAL A 76 0.40 9.30 5.10
N ASP A 77 0.16 9.80 6.29
CA ASP A 77 0.36 11.23 6.59
C ASP A 77 1.86 11.49 6.70
N MET A 78 2.40 12.24 5.76
CA MET A 78 3.85 12.52 5.71
C MET A 78 4.32 13.48 6.78
N GLY A 79 3.39 14.08 7.54
CA GLY A 79 3.74 14.91 8.69
C GLY A 79 4.13 14.10 9.93
N ASN A 80 3.58 12.90 10.08
CA ASN A 80 3.77 12.11 11.29
C ASN A 80 3.86 10.60 11.08
N GLY A 81 3.60 10.11 9.86
CA GLY A 81 3.63 8.68 9.55
C GLY A 81 2.35 7.92 9.85
N ASP A 82 1.27 8.59 10.20
CA ASP A 82 0.00 7.92 10.47
C ASP A 82 -0.52 7.20 9.22
N ILE A 83 -1.01 5.97 9.43
CA ILE A 83 -1.65 5.17 8.40
C ILE A 83 -3.15 5.43 8.48
N LEU A 84 -3.75 5.81 7.35
CA LEU A 84 -5.17 6.11 7.28
C LEU A 84 -5.85 5.27 6.20
N LYS A 85 -7.08 4.86 6.50
CA LYS A 85 -7.97 4.33 5.48
C LYS A 85 -8.44 5.48 4.59
N GLY A 86 -8.76 5.19 3.34
CA GLY A 86 -9.30 6.21 2.47
C GLY A 86 -9.95 5.66 1.23
N SER A 87 -10.56 6.56 0.49
CA SER A 87 -11.08 6.29 -0.84
C SER A 87 -10.03 6.70 -1.87
N TRP A 88 -10.33 6.48 -3.15
CA TRP A 88 -9.41 6.88 -4.22
C TRP A 88 -9.01 8.36 -4.14
N ASN A 89 -9.94 9.23 -3.75
CA ASN A 89 -9.72 10.68 -3.79
C ASN A 89 -9.01 11.24 -2.55
N ALA A 90 -9.29 10.68 -1.37
CA ALA A 90 -8.80 11.29 -0.13
C ALA A 90 -8.79 10.31 1.04
N PRO A 91 -7.92 10.55 2.04
CA PRO A 91 -7.95 9.76 3.27
C PRO A 91 -9.14 10.12 4.14
N VAL A 92 -9.55 9.15 4.97
CA VAL A 92 -10.52 9.39 6.04
C VAL A 92 -9.75 9.93 7.24
N LYS A 93 -9.88 11.23 7.50
CA LYS A 93 -9.02 11.94 8.48
C LYS A 93 -9.20 11.45 9.91
N ASN A 94 -10.40 10.96 10.27
CA ASN A 94 -10.67 10.44 11.61
C ASN A 94 -10.37 8.95 11.72
N GLY A 95 -9.72 8.39 10.73
CA GLY A 95 -9.52 6.96 10.61
C GLY A 95 -8.08 6.51 10.75
N VAL A 96 -7.31 7.10 11.66
CA VAL A 96 -5.94 6.64 11.92
C VAL A 96 -5.98 5.19 12.39
N ARG A 97 -5.23 4.32 11.70
CA ARG A 97 -5.18 2.88 11.98
C ARG A 97 -3.89 2.46 12.68
N GLY A 98 -2.81 3.20 12.45
CA GLY A 98 -1.51 2.91 13.01
C GLY A 98 -0.48 3.91 12.52
N ASN A 99 0.80 3.55 12.58
CA ASN A 99 1.88 4.45 12.20
C ASN A 99 3.03 3.65 11.61
N ILE A 100 3.63 4.15 10.51
CA ILE A 100 4.73 3.47 9.83
C ILE A 100 6.03 3.52 10.62
N PHE A 101 6.11 4.36 11.67
CA PHE A 101 7.27 4.42 12.58
C PHE A 101 7.15 3.44 13.75
N SER A 102 6.05 2.70 13.86
CA SER A 102 5.98 1.61 14.84
C SER A 102 6.99 0.52 14.47
N ASP A 103 7.34 -0.32 15.46
CA ASP A 103 8.38 -1.35 15.29
C ASP A 103 8.12 -2.28 14.11
N ASP A 104 6.86 -2.59 13.84
CA ASP A 104 6.46 -3.47 12.73
C ASP A 104 6.10 -2.71 11.46
N CYS A 105 6.39 -1.42 11.39
CA CYS A 105 6.03 -0.55 10.26
C CYS A 105 4.53 -0.51 9.98
N GLY A 106 3.70 -0.85 10.98
CA GLY A 106 2.24 -0.88 10.86
C GLY A 106 1.66 -2.21 10.41
N GLU A 107 2.46 -3.26 10.32
CA GLU A 107 2.00 -4.56 9.82
C GLU A 107 0.78 -5.09 10.59
N SER A 108 0.76 -4.92 11.91
CA SER A 108 -0.32 -5.44 12.75
C SER A 108 -1.68 -4.80 12.50
N VAL A 109 -1.72 -3.63 11.85
CA VAL A 109 -2.96 -2.88 11.62
C VAL A 109 -3.40 -2.88 10.16
N ILE A 110 -2.72 -3.61 9.29
CA ILE A 110 -3.05 -3.68 7.87
C ILE A 110 -3.22 -5.12 7.40
N THR A 111 -3.89 -5.25 6.25
CA THR A 111 -3.98 -6.49 5.48
C THR A 111 -3.50 -6.21 4.07
N GLU A 112 -3.48 -7.24 3.21
CA GLU A 112 -3.20 -7.07 1.78
C GLU A 112 -4.20 -6.15 1.07
N HIS A 113 -5.37 -5.95 1.64
CA HIS A 113 -6.43 -5.13 1.05
C HIS A 113 -6.46 -3.69 1.58
N GLY A 114 -5.83 -3.42 2.70
CA GLY A 114 -5.81 -2.10 3.32
C GLY A 114 -5.81 -2.18 4.84
N PRO A 115 -5.99 -1.03 5.52
CA PRO A 115 -6.05 -1.00 6.97
C PRO A 115 -7.23 -1.80 7.51
N LYS A 116 -7.01 -2.45 8.65
CA LYS A 116 -8.06 -3.20 9.34
C LYS A 116 -9.14 -2.24 9.83
N TYR A 117 -10.38 -2.74 9.92
CA TYR A 117 -11.47 -1.94 10.46
C TYR A 117 -11.25 -1.64 11.93
N LEU A 118 -11.58 -0.42 12.34
CA LEU A 118 -11.69 -0.07 13.75
C LEU A 118 -12.95 -0.69 14.35
N ARG A 119 -12.82 -1.13 15.57
CA ARG A 119 -13.95 -1.67 16.33
C ARG A 119 -14.33 -0.72 17.45
#